data_3172afe7610f0c9e506c5d124da01904
#
_entry.id   3172afe7610f0c9e506c5d124da01904
#
_cell.length_a   1.000
_cell.length_b   1.000
_cell.length_c   1.000
_cell.angle_alpha   90.00
_cell.angle_beta   90.00
_cell.angle_gamma   90.00
#
_symmetry.space_group_name_H-M   'P 1'
#
loop_
_entity.id
_entity.type
_entity.pdbx_description
1 polymer ?
#
loop_
_entity_poly.entity_id
_entity_poly.type
_entity_poly.pdbx_seq_one_letter_code
_entity_poly.pdbx_strand_id
1 'polypeptide(L)' 'PMKCEVSMFIAGKVIKEEVHARDYQEARQVAMARNPNAQIIGVTAKF' A
#
# COMPACT_ATOMS: atom_id res chain seq x y z
N PRO A 1 15.37 2.95 2.14
CA PRO A 1 14.05 2.46 1.74
C PRO A 1 13.46 3.31 0.63
N MET A 2 12.61 2.71 -0.15
CA MET A 2 11.93 3.44 -1.22
C MET A 2 10.56 3.91 -0.75
N LYS A 3 10.11 4.99 -1.36
CA LYS A 3 8.77 5.51 -1.11
C LYS A 3 7.82 4.85 -2.08
N CYS A 4 6.78 4.20 -1.57
CA CYS A 4 5.81 3.49 -2.38
C CYS A 4 4.42 4.05 -2.13
N GLU A 5 3.58 4.02 -3.17
CA GLU A 5 2.17 4.35 -3.02
C GLU A 5 1.38 3.06 -3.18
N VAL A 6 0.63 2.69 -2.16
CA VAL A 6 -0.19 1.49 -2.17
C VAL A 6 -1.64 1.90 -2.39
N SER A 7 -2.21 1.40 -3.48
CA SER A 7 -3.62 1.62 -3.79
C SER A 7 -4.42 0.47 -3.23
N MET A 8 -5.49 0.77 -2.52
CA MET A 8 -6.29 -0.27 -1.88
C MET A 8 -7.77 0.10 -1.89
N PHE A 9 -8.60 -0.92 -1.78
CA PHE A 9 -10.05 -0.77 -1.76
C PHE A 9 -10.55 -1.09 -0.37
N ILE A 10 -11.18 -0.11 0.27
CA ILE A 10 -11.69 -0.24 1.64
C ILE A 10 -13.09 0.34 1.69
N ALA A 11 -14.05 -0.45 2.15
CA ALA A 11 -15.41 0.02 2.38
C ALA A 11 -16.01 0.73 1.17
N GLY A 12 -15.77 0.20 -0.02
CA GLY A 12 -16.31 0.75 -1.26
C GLY A 12 -15.56 1.94 -1.83
N LYS A 13 -14.41 2.27 -1.27
CA LYS A 13 -13.62 3.41 -1.73
C LYS A 13 -12.19 3.00 -2.09
N VAL A 14 -11.63 3.67 -3.08
CA VAL A 14 -10.22 3.52 -3.42
C VAL A 14 -9.42 4.51 -2.61
N ILE A 15 -8.45 4.01 -1.85
CA ILE A 15 -7.60 4.82 -0.98
C ILE A 15 -6.16 4.55 -1.35
N LYS A 16 -5.35 5.60 -1.38
CA LYS A 16 -3.92 5.49 -1.65
C LYS A 16 -3.15 5.88 -0.41
N GLU A 17 -2.20 5.05 -0.03
CA GLU A 17 -1.40 5.28 1.16
C GLU A 17 0.08 5.25 0.82
N GLU A 18 0.83 6.21 1.33
CA GLU A 18 2.27 6.27 1.11
C GLU A 18 2.97 5.44 2.18
N VAL A 19 3.84 4.55 1.75
CA VAL A 19 4.56 3.64 2.63
C VAL A 19 6.04 3.66 2.26
N HIS A 20 6.89 3.74 3.26
CA HIS A 20 8.33 3.63 3.07
C HIS A 20 8.74 2.18 3.34
N ALA A 21 9.32 1.53 2.34
CA ALA A 21 9.63 0.11 2.42
C ALA A 21 10.88 -0.20 1.58
N ARG A 22 11.46 -1.37 1.80
CA ARG A 22 12.64 -1.79 1.06
C ARG A 22 12.31 -2.27 -0.35
N ASP A 23 11.10 -2.81 -0.51
CA ASP A 23 10.65 -3.30 -1.81
C ASP A 23 9.12 -3.30 -1.85
N TYR A 24 8.57 -3.69 -3.00
CA TYR A 24 7.13 -3.70 -3.20
C TYR A 24 6.41 -4.68 -2.26
N GLN A 25 7.02 -5.82 -2.01
CA GLN A 25 6.40 -6.82 -1.15
C GLN A 25 6.28 -6.31 0.28
N GLU A 26 7.31 -5.66 0.79
CA GLU A 26 7.27 -5.07 2.12
C GLU A 26 6.23 -3.96 2.19
N ALA A 27 6.16 -3.12 1.16
CA ALA A 27 5.16 -2.05 1.11
C ALA A 27 3.75 -2.61 1.22
N ARG A 28 3.49 -3.69 0.49
CA ARG A 28 2.19 -4.36 0.54
C ARG A 28 1.90 -4.89 1.94
N GLN A 29 2.88 -5.54 2.56
CA GLN A 29 2.71 -6.09 3.90
C GLN A 29 2.44 -5.01 4.93
N VAL A 30 3.14 -3.88 4.84
CA VAL A 30 2.93 -2.77 5.76
C VAL A 30 1.52 -2.21 5.59
N ALA A 31 1.08 -2.00 4.35
CA ALA A 31 -0.25 -1.47 4.09
C ALA A 31 -1.33 -2.43 4.59
N MET A 32 -1.14 -3.73 4.40
CA MET A 32 -2.09 -4.74 4.88
C MET A 32 -2.15 -4.78 6.40
N ALA A 33 -1.02 -4.61 7.07
CA ALA A 33 -0.98 -4.60 8.52
C ALA A 33 -1.73 -3.41 9.09
N ARG A 34 -1.65 -2.27 8.41
CA ARG A 34 -2.37 -1.05 8.83
C ARG A 34 -3.84 -1.10 8.50
N ASN A 35 -4.20 -1.85 7.48
CA ASN A 35 -5.57 -1.88 6.94
C ASN A 35 -6.00 -3.32 6.71
N PRO A 36 -6.29 -4.07 7.80
CA PRO A 36 -6.56 -5.50 7.69
C PRO A 36 -7.76 -5.86 6.81
N ASN A 37 -8.70 -4.92 6.63
CA ASN A 37 -9.89 -5.16 5.82
C ASN A 37 -9.75 -4.65 4.39
N ALA A 38 -8.57 -4.19 4.01
CA ALA A 38 -8.33 -3.62 2.69
C ALA A 38 -8.00 -4.69 1.68
N GLN A 39 -8.40 -4.45 0.44
CA GLN A 39 -7.97 -5.24 -0.70
C GLN A 39 -6.91 -4.43 -1.43
N ILE A 40 -5.70 -4.97 -1.54
CA ILE A 40 -4.62 -4.28 -2.23
C ILE A 40 -4.84 -4.35 -3.74
N ILE A 41 -4.85 -3.20 -4.38
CA ILE A 41 -5.04 -3.10 -5.82
C ILE A 41 -3.70 -3.07 -6.54
N GLY A 42 -2.75 -2.30 -6.01
CA GLY A 42 -1.44 -2.21 -6.62
C GLY A 42 -0.47 -1.41 -5.78
N VAL A 43 0.81 -1.52 -6.13
CA VAL A 43 1.89 -0.81 -5.46
C VAL A 43 2.75 -0.15 -6.53
N THR A 44 3.04 1.13 -6.35
CA THR A 44 3.86 1.90 -7.28
C THR A 44 4.99 2.57 -6.52
N ALA A 45 6.17 2.60 -7.12
CA ALA A 45 7.28 3.36 -6.54
C ALA A 45 7.09 4.84 -6.85
N LYS A 46 7.41 5.69 -5.89
CA LYS A 46 7.33 7.15 -6.03
C LYS A 46 8.75 7.72 -5.94
N PHE A 47 9.08 8.58 -6.84
CA PHE A 47 10.41 9.19 -6.91
C PHE A 47 10.37 10.68 -6.67
#